data_3322b809ed5d50c0f57af9074f173344
#
_entry.id   3322b809ed5d50c0f57af9074f173344
#
_cell.length_a   1.000
_cell.length_b   1.000
_cell.length_c   1.000
_cell.angle_alpha   90.00
_cell.angle_beta   90.00
_cell.angle_gamma   90.00
#
_symmetry.space_group_name_H-M   'P 1'
#
loop_
_entity.id
_entity.type
_entity.pdbx_description
1 polymer ?
#
loop_
_entity_poly.entity_id
_entity_poly.type
_entity_poly.pdbx_seq_one_letter_code
_entity_poly.pdbx_strand_id
1 'polypeptide(L)'
;MPDEKPTTAAPKKSKSAVFLQRLISTVVLWAIIIAAMFSGNAVSDWCFLGIMLALTWAGLMEFYDMTEKRGLRVFRQWGIFGGLLLIGSTFFYLAMGLGANVGIAPAKAGDFETSIIVIWALGLCLLQIKHFKDKDAFTAICTTFFGLIYVAWLLNFIQKINYFPQIDDSGPYYVLYFILVTKFSDLGGYCAGSLFGRHKACPNISPGKTWEGFTGAVVISMAASVVFVHFLQHKMHGMKIVHAVILGAILGLAAIIGDLIESVFKRGSGVKDSGSYFPGIGGILDLLDSLLFNAPLMYLYLRHILTD
;
A
#
# COMPACT_ATOMS: atom_id res chain seq x y z
N MET A 1 22.01 -19.09 -47.01
CA MET A 1 21.23 -19.43 -45.82
C MET A 1 22.15 -19.36 -44.62
N PRO A 2 22.02 -18.41 -43.72
CA PRO A 2 22.78 -18.40 -42.46
C PRO A 2 21.96 -19.18 -41.39
N ASP A 3 22.70 -20.08 -40.72
CA ASP A 3 22.19 -20.94 -39.64
C ASP A 3 21.64 -20.12 -38.46
N GLU A 4 20.34 -20.26 -38.18
CA GLU A 4 19.73 -19.81 -36.94
C GLU A 4 20.24 -20.71 -35.79
N LYS A 5 21.05 -20.15 -34.90
CA LYS A 5 21.41 -20.79 -33.63
C LYS A 5 20.16 -20.88 -32.73
N PRO A 6 19.87 -22.06 -32.15
CA PRO A 6 18.77 -22.18 -31.24
C PRO A 6 18.99 -21.36 -29.99
N THR A 7 18.06 -20.46 -29.70
CA THR A 7 18.00 -19.69 -28.45
C THR A 7 17.81 -20.67 -27.28
N THR A 8 18.85 -20.86 -26.48
CA THR A 8 18.82 -21.67 -25.26
C THR A 8 17.82 -21.05 -24.26
N ALA A 9 16.66 -21.67 -24.12
CA ALA A 9 15.67 -21.33 -23.10
C ALA A 9 16.32 -21.48 -21.71
N ALA A 10 16.27 -20.41 -20.90
CA ALA A 10 16.79 -20.43 -19.54
C ALA A 10 16.14 -21.57 -18.72
N PRO A 11 16.88 -22.29 -17.87
CA PRO A 11 16.37 -23.44 -17.12
C PRO A 11 15.23 -23.01 -16.20
N LYS A 12 14.06 -23.68 -16.31
CA LYS A 12 12.92 -23.46 -15.40
C LYS A 12 13.37 -23.77 -13.96
N LYS A 13 13.38 -22.74 -13.09
CA LYS A 13 13.68 -22.92 -11.66
C LYS A 13 12.74 -23.97 -11.04
N SER A 14 13.28 -24.83 -10.18
CA SER A 14 12.51 -25.81 -9.42
C SER A 14 11.41 -25.11 -8.59
N LYS A 15 10.25 -25.74 -8.43
CA LYS A 15 9.14 -25.22 -7.61
C LYS A 15 9.58 -24.93 -6.17
N SER A 16 10.45 -25.77 -5.59
CA SER A 16 11.05 -25.58 -4.26
C SER A 16 11.97 -24.36 -4.20
N ALA A 17 12.78 -24.11 -5.24
CA ALA A 17 13.65 -22.93 -5.30
C ALA A 17 12.85 -21.62 -5.39
N VAL A 18 11.74 -21.62 -6.13
CA VAL A 18 10.83 -20.46 -6.20
C VAL A 18 10.15 -20.22 -4.86
N PHE A 19 9.70 -21.27 -4.18
CA PHE A 19 9.09 -21.18 -2.85
C PHE A 19 10.09 -20.63 -1.82
N LEU A 20 11.30 -21.18 -1.78
CA LEU A 20 12.35 -20.72 -0.87
C LEU A 20 12.72 -19.26 -1.11
N GLN A 21 12.82 -18.84 -2.38
CA GLN A 21 13.10 -17.46 -2.74
C GLN A 21 12.00 -16.51 -2.24
N ARG A 22 10.72 -16.87 -2.39
CA ARG A 22 9.58 -16.11 -1.86
C ARG A 22 9.64 -16.00 -0.34
N LEU A 23 9.89 -17.11 0.34
CA LEU A 23 9.99 -17.14 1.79
C LEU A 23 11.11 -16.22 2.31
N ILE A 24 12.30 -16.32 1.72
CA ILE A 24 13.44 -15.47 2.09
C ILE A 24 13.11 -14.00 1.86
N SER A 25 12.58 -13.63 0.67
CA SER A 25 12.20 -12.24 0.38
C SER A 25 11.18 -11.69 1.38
N THR A 26 10.19 -12.50 1.76
CA THR A 26 9.17 -12.12 2.74
C THR A 26 9.78 -11.94 4.13
N VAL A 27 10.60 -12.88 4.59
CA VAL A 27 11.27 -12.80 5.91
C VAL A 27 12.21 -11.60 5.99
N VAL A 28 13.01 -11.35 4.94
CA VAL A 28 13.91 -10.19 4.88
C VAL A 28 13.11 -8.89 4.91
N LEU A 29 12.02 -8.80 4.15
CA LEU A 29 11.16 -7.62 4.14
C LEU A 29 10.57 -7.33 5.53
N TRP A 30 10.04 -8.35 6.21
CA TRP A 30 9.53 -8.21 7.56
C TRP A 30 10.61 -7.83 8.58
N ALA A 31 11.80 -8.43 8.47
CA ALA A 31 12.93 -8.10 9.34
C ALA A 31 13.35 -6.62 9.17
N ILE A 32 13.38 -6.11 7.94
CA ILE A 32 13.68 -4.71 7.63
C ILE A 32 12.61 -3.78 8.23
N ILE A 33 11.33 -4.10 8.04
CA ILE A 33 10.21 -3.29 8.56
C ILE A 33 10.26 -3.24 10.09
N ILE A 34 10.39 -4.40 10.75
CA ILE A 34 10.44 -4.48 12.21
C ILE A 34 11.67 -3.75 12.75
N ALA A 35 12.85 -3.98 12.17
CA ALA A 35 14.07 -3.30 12.57
C ALA A 35 13.95 -1.77 12.39
N ALA A 36 13.40 -1.32 11.27
CA ALA A 36 13.19 0.10 11.02
C ALA A 36 12.23 0.74 12.03
N MET A 37 11.18 0.03 12.44
CA MET A 37 10.17 0.57 13.36
C MET A 37 10.60 0.54 14.84
N PHE A 38 11.51 -0.36 15.24
CA PHE A 38 11.86 -0.59 16.64
C PHE A 38 13.35 -0.39 16.98
N SER A 39 14.16 0.16 16.08
CA SER A 39 15.61 0.34 16.26
C SER A 39 16.02 1.53 17.14
N GLY A 40 15.06 2.27 17.70
CA GLY A 40 15.30 3.44 18.55
C GLY A 40 15.04 4.77 17.83
N ASN A 41 14.72 5.81 18.61
CA ASN A 41 13.98 7.00 18.19
C ASN A 41 14.40 7.64 16.85
N ALA A 42 15.56 8.24 16.75
CA ALA A 42 15.93 8.99 15.54
C ALA A 42 16.26 8.08 14.34
N VAL A 43 16.92 6.93 14.57
CA VAL A 43 17.26 5.99 13.48
C VAL A 43 15.99 5.36 12.91
N SER A 44 15.04 5.02 13.77
CA SER A 44 13.74 4.47 13.39
C SER A 44 13.00 5.43 12.45
N ASP A 45 12.92 6.72 12.81
CA ASP A 45 12.21 7.72 12.00
C ASP A 45 12.81 7.90 10.60
N TRP A 46 14.13 8.00 10.51
CA TRP A 46 14.80 8.13 9.19
C TRP A 46 14.71 6.86 8.35
N CYS A 47 14.81 5.68 8.97
CA CYS A 47 14.59 4.41 8.27
C CYS A 47 13.15 4.28 7.77
N PHE A 48 12.19 4.66 8.60
CA PHE A 48 10.77 4.67 8.23
C PHE A 48 10.51 5.61 7.05
N LEU A 49 11.04 6.84 7.09
CA LEU A 49 10.95 7.77 5.96
C LEU A 49 11.57 7.18 4.70
N GLY A 50 12.78 6.58 4.80
CA GLY A 50 13.45 5.97 3.67
C GLY A 50 12.62 4.86 3.02
N ILE A 51 11.99 4.00 3.82
CA ILE A 51 11.07 2.95 3.34
C ILE A 51 9.85 3.57 2.66
N MET A 52 9.21 4.57 3.28
CA MET A 52 8.04 5.22 2.72
C MET A 52 8.33 5.91 1.38
N LEU A 53 9.48 6.59 1.26
CA LEU A 53 9.92 7.21 0.01
C LEU A 53 10.20 6.15 -1.08
N ALA A 54 10.88 5.06 -0.72
CA ALA A 54 11.19 3.98 -1.66
C ALA A 54 9.91 3.28 -2.17
N LEU A 55 8.96 2.98 -1.28
CA LEU A 55 7.68 2.38 -1.64
C LEU A 55 6.85 3.31 -2.53
N THR A 56 6.82 4.62 -2.20
CA THR A 56 6.12 5.61 -3.00
C THR A 56 6.73 5.75 -4.39
N TRP A 57 8.05 5.87 -4.48
CA TRP A 57 8.75 5.98 -5.75
C TRP A 57 8.50 4.76 -6.63
N ALA A 58 8.71 3.56 -6.09
CA ALA A 58 8.54 2.33 -6.85
C ALA A 58 7.09 2.05 -7.21
N GLY A 59 6.14 2.29 -6.29
CA GLY A 59 4.72 2.13 -6.56
C GLY A 59 4.20 3.10 -7.64
N LEU A 60 4.62 4.37 -7.61
CA LEU A 60 4.28 5.34 -8.66
C LEU A 60 4.93 4.98 -10.01
N MET A 61 6.18 4.52 -10.00
CA MET A 61 6.85 4.05 -11.21
C MET A 61 6.06 2.92 -11.87
N GLU A 62 5.68 1.90 -11.12
CA GLU A 62 4.89 0.77 -11.63
C GLU A 62 3.50 1.19 -12.10
N PHE A 63 2.83 2.06 -11.32
CA PHE A 63 1.51 2.57 -11.70
C PHE A 63 1.55 3.33 -13.03
N TYR A 64 2.52 4.23 -13.20
CA TYR A 64 2.66 4.99 -14.43
C TYR A 64 3.13 4.11 -15.60
N ASP A 65 3.99 3.12 -15.38
CA ASP A 65 4.37 2.12 -16.40
C ASP A 65 3.14 1.36 -16.93
N MET A 66 2.25 0.92 -16.04
CA MET A 66 0.99 0.28 -16.45
C MET A 66 0.07 1.22 -17.22
N THR A 67 0.02 2.48 -16.83
CA THR A 67 -0.79 3.51 -17.47
C THR A 67 -0.28 3.82 -18.88
N GLU A 68 1.03 3.97 -19.05
CA GLU A 68 1.68 4.18 -20.36
C GLU A 68 1.53 2.98 -21.29
N LYS A 69 1.65 1.75 -20.77
CA LYS A 69 1.39 0.52 -21.55
C LYS A 69 -0.05 0.45 -22.09
N ARG A 70 -0.99 1.07 -21.39
CA ARG A 70 -2.38 1.21 -21.84
C ARG A 70 -2.55 2.29 -22.91
N GLY A 71 -1.51 3.01 -23.26
CA GLY A 71 -1.52 4.12 -24.19
C GLY A 71 -2.06 5.44 -23.59
N LEU A 72 -2.24 5.49 -22.26
CA LEU A 72 -2.66 6.71 -21.60
C LEU A 72 -1.45 7.60 -21.31
N ARG A 73 -1.63 8.89 -21.51
CA ARG A 73 -0.59 9.87 -21.26
C ARG A 73 -0.49 10.23 -19.79
N VAL A 74 0.74 10.40 -19.30
CA VAL A 74 1.00 10.79 -17.90
C VAL A 74 2.18 11.77 -17.82
N PHE A 75 2.18 12.65 -16.83
CA PHE A 75 3.35 13.45 -16.45
C PHE A 75 4.14 12.72 -15.35
N ARG A 76 4.76 11.60 -15.72
CA ARG A 76 5.42 10.65 -14.81
C ARG A 76 6.34 11.32 -13.80
N GLN A 77 7.26 12.17 -14.25
CA GLN A 77 8.23 12.84 -13.37
C GLN A 77 7.54 13.79 -12.38
N TRP A 78 6.50 14.51 -12.84
CA TRP A 78 5.73 15.40 -11.99
C TRP A 78 4.92 14.62 -10.95
N GLY A 79 4.33 13.50 -11.34
CA GLY A 79 3.62 12.61 -10.43
C GLY A 79 4.52 12.02 -9.35
N ILE A 80 5.69 11.52 -9.72
CA ILE A 80 6.69 10.99 -8.76
C ILE A 80 7.17 12.10 -7.82
N PHE A 81 7.52 13.27 -8.36
CA PHE A 81 7.91 14.42 -7.55
C PHE A 81 6.83 14.79 -6.52
N GLY A 82 5.57 14.86 -6.95
CA GLY A 82 4.43 15.16 -6.06
C GLY A 82 4.26 14.12 -4.95
N GLY A 83 4.40 12.84 -5.28
CA GLY A 83 4.32 11.76 -4.31
C GLY A 83 5.44 11.81 -3.26
N LEU A 84 6.67 11.99 -3.69
CA LEU A 84 7.82 12.13 -2.78
C LEU A 84 7.73 13.40 -1.93
N LEU A 85 7.28 14.52 -2.53
CA LEU A 85 7.03 15.76 -1.81
C LEU A 85 5.96 15.58 -0.72
N LEU A 86 4.85 14.93 -1.04
CA LEU A 86 3.76 14.66 -0.10
C LEU A 86 4.26 13.82 1.08
N ILE A 87 4.93 12.71 0.82
CA ILE A 87 5.47 11.82 1.87
C ILE A 87 6.51 12.54 2.72
N GLY A 88 7.49 13.19 2.10
CA GLY A 88 8.55 13.89 2.83
C GLY A 88 8.02 15.04 3.67
N SER A 89 7.15 15.88 3.11
CA SER A 89 6.59 17.01 3.84
C SER A 89 5.68 16.60 5.01
N THR A 90 4.87 15.53 4.83
CA THR A 90 4.06 14.98 5.91
C THR A 90 4.93 14.42 7.04
N PHE A 91 6.04 13.75 6.71
CA PHE A 91 6.99 13.28 7.70
C PHE A 91 7.57 14.44 8.52
N PHE A 92 8.09 15.48 7.87
CA PHE A 92 8.64 16.64 8.58
C PHE A 92 7.59 17.37 9.43
N TYR A 93 6.35 17.39 8.96
CA TYR A 93 5.24 17.99 9.70
C TYR A 93 4.89 17.19 10.96
N LEU A 94 4.80 15.87 10.87
CA LEU A 94 4.36 14.99 11.96
C LEU A 94 5.50 14.59 12.89
N ALA A 95 6.63 14.10 12.36
CA ALA A 95 7.73 13.53 13.13
C ALA A 95 8.68 14.58 13.70
N MET A 96 8.99 15.63 12.93
CA MET A 96 9.95 16.68 13.34
C MET A 96 9.28 17.86 14.08
N GLY A 97 7.98 17.77 14.38
CA GLY A 97 7.29 18.75 15.22
C GLY A 97 7.13 20.12 14.59
N LEU A 98 7.26 20.28 13.26
CA LEU A 98 6.87 21.53 12.59
C LEU A 98 5.40 21.88 12.88
N GLY A 99 4.58 20.85 13.14
CA GLY A 99 3.20 21.00 13.63
C GLY A 99 3.09 21.19 15.15
N ALA A 100 4.02 20.66 15.96
CA ALA A 100 3.96 20.70 17.42
C ALA A 100 4.25 22.11 17.99
N ASN A 101 5.15 22.87 17.36
CA ASN A 101 5.46 24.25 17.75
C ASN A 101 4.29 25.23 17.57
N VAL A 102 3.18 24.80 16.97
CA VAL A 102 2.01 25.63 16.65
C VAL A 102 0.78 25.20 17.46
N GLY A 103 0.91 24.23 18.40
CA GLY A 103 -0.21 23.76 19.23
C GLY A 103 -1.37 23.16 18.43
N ILE A 104 -1.06 22.53 17.28
CA ILE A 104 -2.05 22.22 16.26
C ILE A 104 -2.39 20.74 16.31
N ALA A 105 -3.63 20.48 16.69
CA ALA A 105 -4.28 19.18 16.68
C ALA A 105 -4.15 18.44 15.31
N PRO A 106 -4.32 17.08 15.29
CA PRO A 106 -4.29 16.23 14.08
C PRO A 106 -5.17 16.73 12.93
N ALA A 107 -6.20 17.53 13.22
CA ALA A 107 -7.08 18.17 12.23
C ALA A 107 -6.30 18.99 11.19
N LYS A 108 -5.25 19.70 11.59
CA LYS A 108 -4.48 20.57 10.68
C LYS A 108 -3.41 19.83 9.85
N ALA A 109 -3.06 18.58 10.19
CA ALA A 109 -2.23 17.76 9.32
C ALA A 109 -2.95 17.47 7.99
N GLY A 110 -4.28 17.28 8.04
CA GLY A 110 -5.11 17.15 6.84
C GLY A 110 -5.15 18.42 5.99
N ASP A 111 -5.21 19.60 6.60
CA ASP A 111 -5.18 20.89 5.91
C ASP A 111 -3.82 21.12 5.24
N PHE A 112 -2.72 20.75 5.92
CA PHE A 112 -1.36 20.84 5.37
C PHE A 112 -1.18 19.96 4.14
N GLU A 113 -1.58 18.68 4.21
CA GLU A 113 -1.55 17.76 3.07
C GLU A 113 -2.41 18.26 1.90
N THR A 114 -3.63 18.71 2.20
CA THR A 114 -4.54 19.29 1.20
C THR A 114 -3.90 20.47 0.50
N SER A 115 -3.23 21.35 1.23
CA SER A 115 -2.52 22.50 0.67
C SER A 115 -1.42 22.07 -0.31
N ILE A 116 -0.64 21.04 0.04
CA ILE A 116 0.41 20.49 -0.84
C ILE A 116 -0.21 19.90 -2.10
N ILE A 117 -1.26 19.10 -1.97
CA ILE A 117 -1.95 18.47 -3.10
C ILE A 117 -2.53 19.55 -4.02
N VAL A 118 -3.15 20.60 -3.48
CA VAL A 118 -3.71 21.70 -4.26
C VAL A 118 -2.61 22.46 -5.02
N ILE A 119 -1.55 22.89 -4.36
CA ILE A 119 -0.42 23.59 -4.99
C ILE A 119 0.21 22.73 -6.09
N TRP A 120 0.42 21.44 -5.82
CA TRP A 120 0.96 20.50 -6.79
C TRP A 120 0.02 20.31 -7.99
N ALA A 121 -1.31 20.20 -7.75
CA ALA A 121 -2.31 20.07 -8.81
C ALA A 121 -2.39 21.31 -9.69
N LEU A 122 -2.30 22.51 -9.11
CA LEU A 122 -2.18 23.75 -9.86
C LEU A 122 -0.92 23.77 -10.74
N GLY A 123 0.22 23.30 -10.20
CA GLY A 123 1.44 23.10 -10.96
C GLY A 123 1.28 22.13 -12.13
N LEU A 124 0.53 21.03 -11.94
CA LEU A 124 0.20 20.08 -13.00
C LEU A 124 -0.62 20.72 -14.12
N CYS A 125 -1.61 21.55 -13.76
CA CYS A 125 -2.39 22.31 -14.72
C CYS A 125 -1.53 23.32 -15.51
N LEU A 126 -0.61 24.02 -14.82
CA LEU A 126 0.33 24.95 -15.48
C LEU A 126 1.30 24.20 -16.42
N LEU A 127 1.74 23.00 -16.03
CA LEU A 127 2.57 22.15 -16.90
C LEU A 127 1.81 21.78 -18.18
N GLN A 128 0.52 21.47 -18.08
CA GLN A 128 -0.31 21.16 -19.24
C GLN A 128 -0.46 22.34 -20.20
N ILE A 129 -0.49 23.60 -19.72
CA ILE A 129 -0.55 24.79 -20.58
C ILE A 129 0.65 24.83 -21.55
N LYS A 130 1.85 24.42 -21.10
CA LYS A 130 3.02 24.31 -21.97
C LYS A 130 2.86 23.25 -23.06
N HIS A 131 1.97 22.28 -22.84
CA HIS A 131 1.68 21.18 -23.75
C HIS A 131 0.27 21.28 -24.36
N PHE A 132 -0.22 22.50 -24.59
CA PHE A 132 -1.63 22.77 -25.00
C PHE A 132 -2.03 22.11 -26.33
N LYS A 133 -1.07 21.77 -27.20
CA LYS A 133 -1.31 21.07 -28.47
C LYS A 133 -1.64 19.57 -28.30
N ASP A 134 -1.49 19.03 -27.11
CA ASP A 134 -1.74 17.64 -26.84
C ASP A 134 -3.25 17.36 -26.77
N LYS A 135 -3.74 16.47 -27.63
CA LYS A 135 -5.16 16.08 -27.68
C LYS A 135 -5.62 15.37 -26.41
N ASP A 136 -4.68 14.75 -25.67
CA ASP A 136 -4.93 13.95 -24.48
C ASP A 136 -4.66 14.70 -23.16
N ALA A 137 -4.72 16.03 -23.19
CA ALA A 137 -4.43 16.90 -22.05
C ALA A 137 -5.22 16.52 -20.79
N PHE A 138 -6.52 16.30 -20.93
CA PHE A 138 -7.39 15.92 -19.81
C PHE A 138 -7.00 14.56 -19.24
N THR A 139 -6.75 13.58 -20.11
CA THR A 139 -6.31 12.24 -19.69
C THR A 139 -5.00 12.30 -18.95
N ALA A 140 -4.02 13.09 -19.43
CA ALA A 140 -2.72 13.24 -18.77
C ALA A 140 -2.83 13.82 -17.36
N ILE A 141 -3.68 14.84 -17.16
CA ILE A 141 -3.95 15.40 -15.83
C ILE A 141 -4.61 14.34 -14.93
N CYS A 142 -5.71 13.72 -15.39
CA CYS A 142 -6.48 12.77 -14.61
C CYS A 142 -5.63 11.55 -14.20
N THR A 143 -4.87 10.97 -15.10
CA THR A 143 -4.03 9.79 -14.83
C THR A 143 -2.87 10.11 -13.89
N THR A 144 -2.24 11.28 -14.08
CA THR A 144 -1.14 11.71 -13.18
C THR A 144 -1.67 12.00 -11.77
N PHE A 145 -2.79 12.71 -11.68
CA PHE A 145 -3.44 13.02 -10.40
C PHE A 145 -3.94 11.75 -9.70
N PHE A 146 -4.56 10.84 -10.45
CA PHE A 146 -5.05 9.59 -9.89
C PHE A 146 -3.91 8.73 -9.34
N GLY A 147 -2.76 8.66 -10.02
CA GLY A 147 -1.58 7.96 -9.51
C GLY A 147 -1.07 8.54 -8.18
N LEU A 148 -1.01 9.88 -8.06
CA LEU A 148 -0.67 10.54 -6.80
C LEU A 148 -1.62 10.13 -5.67
N ILE A 149 -2.93 10.21 -5.92
CA ILE A 149 -3.95 9.88 -4.91
C ILE A 149 -3.91 8.39 -4.57
N TYR A 150 -3.95 7.53 -5.58
CA TYR A 150 -4.05 6.07 -5.38
C TYR A 150 -2.82 5.47 -4.70
N VAL A 151 -1.62 5.92 -5.04
CA VAL A 151 -0.39 5.37 -4.48
C VAL A 151 0.11 6.21 -3.31
N ALA A 152 0.51 7.46 -3.56
CA ALA A 152 1.21 8.25 -2.56
C ALA A 152 0.31 8.70 -1.40
N TRP A 153 -0.89 9.21 -1.70
CA TRP A 153 -1.78 9.73 -0.66
C TRP A 153 -2.38 8.61 0.21
N LEU A 154 -2.79 7.47 -0.39
CA LEU A 154 -3.25 6.33 0.40
C LEU A 154 -2.13 5.75 1.26
N LEU A 155 -0.91 5.63 0.71
CA LEU A 155 0.26 5.17 1.46
C LEU A 155 0.62 6.12 2.62
N ASN A 156 0.39 7.43 2.44
CA ASN A 156 0.67 8.45 3.44
C ASN A 156 -0.10 8.25 4.76
N PHE A 157 -1.23 7.57 4.74
CA PHE A 157 -1.97 7.23 5.96
C PHE A 157 -1.17 6.34 6.91
N ILE A 158 -0.18 5.58 6.43
CA ILE A 158 0.72 4.80 7.28
C ILE A 158 1.53 5.72 8.20
N GLN A 159 2.03 6.85 7.68
CA GLN A 159 2.72 7.86 8.51
C GLN A 159 1.78 8.50 9.54
N LYS A 160 0.53 8.80 9.13
CA LYS A 160 -0.48 9.36 10.03
C LYS A 160 -0.83 8.41 11.17
N ILE A 161 -0.79 7.10 10.94
CA ILE A 161 -0.97 6.10 12.00
C ILE A 161 0.25 6.07 12.89
N ASN A 162 1.47 6.01 12.30
CA ASN A 162 2.71 5.90 13.04
C ASN A 162 2.97 7.08 13.98
N TYR A 163 2.65 8.30 13.53
CA TYR A 163 2.86 9.55 14.26
C TYR A 163 1.55 10.14 14.77
N PHE A 164 0.57 9.32 15.12
CA PHE A 164 -0.72 9.79 15.62
C PHE A 164 -0.58 10.34 17.05
N PRO A 165 -0.82 11.65 17.30
CA PRO A 165 -0.42 12.29 18.55
C PRO A 165 -1.15 11.81 19.81
N GLN A 166 -2.33 11.20 19.66
CA GLN A 166 -3.19 10.81 20.80
C GLN A 166 -2.96 9.36 21.28
N ILE A 167 -2.01 8.64 20.68
CA ILE A 167 -1.73 7.25 21.05
C ILE A 167 -0.32 7.04 21.58
N ASP A 168 0.39 8.14 21.90
CA ASP A 168 1.77 8.14 22.40
C ASP A 168 2.68 7.21 21.55
N ASP A 169 3.47 6.35 22.20
CA ASP A 169 4.39 5.40 21.54
C ASP A 169 3.70 4.18 20.91
N SER A 170 2.36 4.17 20.83
CA SER A 170 1.61 3.02 20.26
C SER A 170 1.59 3.00 18.73
N GLY A 171 1.98 4.09 18.05
CA GLY A 171 1.91 4.22 16.59
C GLY A 171 2.54 3.06 15.82
N PRO A 172 3.80 2.67 16.10
CA PRO A 172 4.46 1.54 15.46
C PRO A 172 3.69 0.21 15.63
N TYR A 173 3.08 -0.01 16.80
CA TYR A 173 2.27 -1.21 17.05
C TYR A 173 0.99 -1.22 16.22
N TYR A 174 0.36 -0.06 15.99
CA TYR A 174 -0.79 0.06 15.11
C TYR A 174 -0.44 -0.16 13.64
N VAL A 175 0.72 0.33 13.20
CA VAL A 175 1.23 0.05 11.84
C VAL A 175 1.51 -1.44 11.66
N LEU A 176 2.21 -2.06 12.61
CA LEU A 176 2.48 -3.50 12.59
C LEU A 176 1.18 -4.32 12.59
N TYR A 177 0.22 -3.92 13.44
CA TYR A 177 -1.09 -4.54 13.55
C TYR A 177 -1.82 -4.58 12.20
N PHE A 178 -2.04 -3.42 11.56
CA PHE A 178 -2.84 -3.41 10.33
C PHE A 178 -2.12 -4.11 9.17
N ILE A 179 -0.80 -4.01 9.06
CA ILE A 179 -0.03 -4.75 8.04
C ILE A 179 -0.18 -6.26 8.27
N LEU A 180 -0.03 -6.73 9.51
CA LEU A 180 -0.16 -8.14 9.85
C LEU A 180 -1.58 -8.64 9.56
N VAL A 181 -2.62 -7.97 10.03
CA VAL A 181 -4.02 -8.34 9.81
C VAL A 181 -4.33 -8.42 8.31
N THR A 182 -3.85 -7.44 7.52
CA THR A 182 -4.00 -7.43 6.06
C THR A 182 -3.33 -8.65 5.42
N LYS A 183 -2.08 -8.96 5.78
CA LYS A 183 -1.35 -10.10 5.21
C LYS A 183 -1.93 -11.45 5.64
N PHE A 184 -2.51 -11.54 6.85
CA PHE A 184 -3.26 -12.73 7.25
C PHE A 184 -4.59 -12.87 6.51
N SER A 185 -5.24 -11.77 6.09
CA SER A 185 -6.37 -11.80 5.18
C SER A 185 -6.00 -12.46 3.84
N ASP A 186 -4.88 -12.02 3.23
CA ASP A 186 -4.38 -12.59 1.96
C ASP A 186 -4.08 -14.09 2.10
N LEU A 187 -3.41 -14.48 3.20
CA LEU A 187 -3.12 -15.87 3.51
C LEU A 187 -4.40 -16.71 3.72
N GLY A 188 -5.36 -16.16 4.49
CA GLY A 188 -6.64 -16.80 4.76
C GLY A 188 -7.45 -17.02 3.49
N GLY A 189 -7.48 -16.02 2.61
CA GLY A 189 -8.13 -16.10 1.29
C GLY A 189 -7.50 -17.18 0.40
N TYR A 190 -6.18 -17.24 0.38
CA TYR A 190 -5.44 -18.27 -0.36
C TYR A 190 -5.69 -19.68 0.19
N CYS A 191 -5.56 -19.87 1.51
CA CYS A 191 -5.75 -21.18 2.14
C CYS A 191 -7.19 -21.69 1.97
N ALA A 192 -8.19 -20.88 2.33
CA ALA A 192 -9.60 -21.29 2.21
C ALA A 192 -10.01 -21.48 0.75
N GLY A 193 -9.56 -20.60 -0.15
CA GLY A 193 -9.83 -20.71 -1.59
C GLY A 193 -9.20 -21.95 -2.23
N SER A 194 -8.00 -22.34 -1.78
CA SER A 194 -7.31 -23.52 -2.32
C SER A 194 -7.86 -24.85 -1.78
N LEU A 195 -8.31 -24.88 -0.51
CA LEU A 195 -8.80 -26.09 0.13
C LEU A 195 -10.30 -26.32 -0.10
N PHE A 196 -11.09 -25.26 -0.08
CA PHE A 196 -12.56 -25.33 -0.09
C PHE A 196 -13.20 -24.64 -1.29
N GLY A 197 -12.44 -23.91 -2.12
CA GLY A 197 -12.96 -23.07 -3.19
C GLY A 197 -13.69 -23.86 -4.28
N ARG A 198 -15.00 -23.62 -4.38
CA ARG A 198 -15.90 -24.23 -5.38
C ARG A 198 -16.57 -23.17 -6.25
N HIS A 199 -16.93 -22.02 -5.67
CA HIS A 199 -17.71 -20.98 -6.34
C HIS A 199 -16.79 -19.80 -6.69
N LYS A 200 -16.60 -19.55 -8.00
CA LYS A 200 -15.79 -18.41 -8.46
C LYS A 200 -16.48 -17.09 -8.14
N ALA A 201 -15.75 -16.17 -7.51
CA ALA A 201 -16.28 -14.86 -7.13
C ALA A 201 -16.19 -13.84 -8.28
N CYS A 202 -15.03 -13.72 -8.93
CA CYS A 202 -14.77 -12.71 -9.96
C CYS A 202 -14.03 -13.31 -11.16
N PRO A 203 -14.66 -14.21 -11.97
CA PRO A 203 -13.97 -14.96 -13.01
C PRO A 203 -13.32 -14.09 -14.10
N ASN A 204 -13.89 -12.93 -14.42
CA ASN A 204 -13.40 -12.02 -15.45
C ASN A 204 -12.20 -11.16 -15.00
N ILE A 205 -12.07 -10.90 -13.70
CA ILE A 205 -11.04 -10.03 -13.12
C ILE A 205 -9.89 -10.89 -12.58
N SER A 206 -10.25 -11.82 -11.69
CA SER A 206 -9.32 -12.72 -11.01
C SER A 206 -9.91 -14.14 -10.93
N PRO A 207 -9.63 -15.03 -11.92
CA PRO A 207 -10.26 -16.36 -12.01
C PRO A 207 -9.84 -17.32 -10.88
N GLY A 208 -8.81 -16.96 -10.11
CA GLY A 208 -8.38 -17.71 -8.92
C GLY A 208 -9.24 -17.49 -7.70
N LYS A 209 -9.97 -16.38 -7.61
CA LYS A 209 -10.71 -15.98 -6.41
C LYS A 209 -12.06 -16.69 -6.30
N THR A 210 -12.39 -17.12 -5.07
CA THR A 210 -13.62 -17.85 -4.73
C THR A 210 -14.34 -17.20 -3.55
N TRP A 211 -15.63 -17.41 -3.42
CA TRP A 211 -16.44 -16.92 -2.29
C TRP A 211 -15.99 -17.51 -0.95
N GLU A 212 -15.61 -18.80 -0.97
CA GLU A 212 -15.03 -19.48 0.20
C GLU A 212 -13.70 -18.85 0.61
N GLY A 213 -12.89 -18.43 -0.39
CA GLY A 213 -11.67 -17.68 -0.16
C GLY A 213 -11.94 -16.33 0.49
N PHE A 214 -12.96 -15.60 0.04
CA PHE A 214 -13.34 -14.31 0.66
C PHE A 214 -13.78 -14.48 2.12
N THR A 215 -14.58 -15.50 2.40
CA THR A 215 -14.97 -15.81 3.78
C THR A 215 -13.75 -16.17 4.63
N GLY A 216 -12.85 -17.00 4.11
CA GLY A 216 -11.61 -17.36 4.78
C GLY A 216 -10.70 -16.15 5.07
N ALA A 217 -10.61 -15.21 4.13
CA ALA A 217 -9.87 -13.96 4.31
C ALA A 217 -10.39 -13.17 5.52
N VAL A 218 -11.70 -12.97 5.62
CA VAL A 218 -12.33 -12.24 6.73
C VAL A 218 -12.17 -12.97 8.05
N VAL A 219 -12.42 -14.28 8.08
CA VAL A 219 -12.34 -15.07 9.32
C VAL A 219 -10.90 -15.11 9.85
N ILE A 220 -9.91 -15.32 8.99
CA ILE A 220 -8.49 -15.39 9.40
C ILE A 220 -7.97 -14.00 9.79
N SER A 221 -8.39 -12.92 9.13
CA SER A 221 -8.02 -11.56 9.53
C SER A 221 -8.61 -11.21 10.91
N MET A 222 -9.84 -11.57 11.19
CA MET A 222 -10.45 -11.39 12.52
C MET A 222 -9.70 -12.20 13.59
N ALA A 223 -9.37 -13.44 13.31
CA ALA A 223 -8.62 -14.29 14.24
C ALA A 223 -7.22 -13.71 14.50
N ALA A 224 -6.49 -13.32 13.47
CA ALA A 224 -5.18 -12.69 13.58
C ALA A 224 -5.24 -11.37 14.37
N SER A 225 -6.26 -10.56 14.13
CA SER A 225 -6.52 -9.32 14.84
C SER A 225 -6.71 -9.57 16.35
N VAL A 226 -7.59 -10.50 16.72
CA VAL A 226 -7.86 -10.85 18.12
C VAL A 226 -6.60 -11.40 18.80
N VAL A 227 -5.87 -12.30 18.13
CA VAL A 227 -4.62 -12.85 18.66
C VAL A 227 -3.58 -11.75 18.90
N PHE A 228 -3.38 -10.86 17.93
CA PHE A 228 -2.42 -9.76 18.06
C PHE A 228 -2.77 -8.85 19.26
N VAL A 229 -4.03 -8.45 19.36
CA VAL A 229 -4.50 -7.58 20.45
C VAL A 229 -4.43 -8.31 21.79
N HIS A 230 -4.75 -9.58 21.85
CA HIS A 230 -4.66 -10.36 23.10
C HIS A 230 -3.23 -10.29 23.71
N PHE A 231 -2.19 -10.39 22.88
CA PHE A 231 -0.80 -10.36 23.35
C PHE A 231 -0.24 -8.95 23.54
N LEU A 232 -0.68 -7.98 22.73
CA LEU A 232 -0.07 -6.64 22.64
C LEU A 232 -1.01 -5.50 23.05
N GLN A 233 -2.18 -5.79 23.65
CA GLN A 233 -3.14 -4.78 24.10
C GLN A 233 -2.50 -3.72 25.00
N HIS A 234 -1.58 -4.10 25.86
CA HIS A 234 -0.88 -3.18 26.77
C HIS A 234 0.03 -2.17 26.05
N LYS A 235 0.34 -2.40 24.76
CA LYS A 235 1.12 -1.51 23.88
C LYS A 235 0.25 -0.72 22.91
N MET A 236 -1.07 -0.93 22.93
CA MET A 236 -2.00 -0.33 21.98
C MET A 236 -3.07 0.48 22.75
N HIS A 237 -2.83 1.78 22.87
CA HIS A 237 -3.73 2.68 23.61
C HIS A 237 -5.16 2.63 23.03
N GLY A 238 -6.16 2.45 23.88
CA GLY A 238 -7.58 2.41 23.49
C GLY A 238 -8.05 1.10 22.84
N MET A 239 -7.16 0.19 22.45
CA MET A 239 -7.53 -1.05 21.76
C MET A 239 -8.13 -2.09 22.71
N LYS A 240 -9.34 -2.55 22.41
CA LYS A 240 -10.04 -3.63 23.12
C LYS A 240 -10.34 -4.79 22.16
N ILE A 241 -10.64 -5.98 22.70
CA ILE A 241 -10.97 -7.16 21.89
C ILE A 241 -12.16 -6.92 20.95
N VAL A 242 -13.14 -6.14 21.37
CA VAL A 242 -14.30 -5.78 20.52
C VAL A 242 -13.81 -5.00 19.27
N HIS A 243 -12.91 -4.03 19.45
CA HIS A 243 -12.33 -3.28 18.33
C HIS A 243 -11.49 -4.20 17.42
N ALA A 244 -10.79 -5.18 18.00
CA ALA A 244 -10.01 -6.14 17.21
C ALA A 244 -10.91 -6.98 16.28
N VAL A 245 -12.08 -7.43 16.76
CA VAL A 245 -13.04 -8.18 15.94
C VAL A 245 -13.57 -7.31 14.80
N ILE A 246 -14.02 -6.08 15.12
CA ILE A 246 -14.58 -5.14 14.14
C ILE A 246 -13.53 -4.75 13.09
N LEU A 247 -12.34 -4.34 13.53
CA LEU A 247 -11.25 -3.97 12.64
C LEU A 247 -10.77 -5.15 11.80
N GLY A 248 -10.65 -6.34 12.39
CA GLY A 248 -10.30 -7.55 11.64
C GLY A 248 -11.27 -7.82 10.49
N ALA A 249 -12.57 -7.62 10.70
CA ALA A 249 -13.58 -7.76 9.65
C ALA A 249 -13.46 -6.65 8.58
N ILE A 250 -13.34 -5.39 9.00
CA ILE A 250 -13.23 -4.24 8.09
C ILE A 250 -11.97 -4.37 7.22
N LEU A 251 -10.81 -4.60 7.84
CA LEU A 251 -9.55 -4.71 7.12
C LEU A 251 -9.50 -5.95 6.23
N GLY A 252 -10.13 -7.06 6.65
CA GLY A 252 -10.24 -8.26 5.82
C GLY A 252 -11.06 -8.03 4.55
N LEU A 253 -12.20 -7.34 4.67
CA LEU A 253 -13.03 -6.97 3.51
C LEU A 253 -12.32 -5.96 2.60
N ALA A 254 -11.69 -4.95 3.17
CA ALA A 254 -10.99 -3.92 2.41
C ALA A 254 -9.76 -4.48 1.68
N ALA A 255 -9.05 -5.45 2.26
CA ALA A 255 -7.95 -6.16 1.60
C ALA A 255 -8.42 -6.88 0.33
N ILE A 256 -9.57 -7.57 0.40
CA ILE A 256 -10.16 -8.23 -0.78
C ILE A 256 -10.47 -7.21 -1.89
N ILE A 257 -11.03 -6.04 -1.52
CA ILE A 257 -11.38 -4.99 -2.46
C ILE A 257 -10.12 -4.39 -3.10
N GLY A 258 -9.09 -4.12 -2.30
CA GLY A 258 -7.82 -3.55 -2.77
C GLY A 258 -7.16 -4.42 -3.84
N ASP A 259 -7.01 -5.72 -3.56
CA ASP A 259 -6.46 -6.70 -4.50
C ASP A 259 -7.35 -6.86 -5.77
N LEU A 260 -8.68 -6.77 -5.65
CA LEU A 260 -9.56 -6.80 -6.83
C LEU A 260 -9.38 -5.55 -7.70
N ILE A 261 -9.27 -4.37 -7.11
CA ILE A 261 -9.07 -3.10 -7.84
C ILE A 261 -7.73 -3.11 -8.56
N GLU A 262 -6.66 -3.54 -7.89
CA GLU A 262 -5.36 -3.67 -8.54
C GLU A 262 -5.40 -4.70 -9.69
N SER A 263 -6.10 -5.81 -9.48
CA SER A 263 -6.35 -6.80 -10.55
C SER A 263 -7.08 -6.19 -11.75
N VAL A 264 -8.06 -5.29 -11.54
CA VAL A 264 -8.74 -4.55 -12.63
C VAL A 264 -7.74 -3.68 -13.40
N PHE A 265 -6.86 -2.94 -12.70
CA PHE A 265 -5.84 -2.12 -13.36
C PHE A 265 -4.87 -2.95 -14.19
N LYS A 266 -4.40 -4.08 -13.68
CA LYS A 266 -3.52 -5.02 -14.41
C LYS A 266 -4.20 -5.55 -15.67
N ARG A 267 -5.44 -6.02 -15.57
CA ARG A 267 -6.19 -6.51 -16.75
C ARG A 267 -6.46 -5.40 -17.76
N GLY A 268 -6.81 -4.21 -17.27
CA GLY A 268 -6.99 -3.04 -18.14
C GLY A 268 -5.74 -2.63 -18.90
N SER A 269 -4.56 -2.91 -18.37
CA SER A 269 -3.25 -2.62 -18.99
C SER A 269 -2.67 -3.80 -19.78
N GLY A 270 -3.39 -4.92 -19.87
CA GLY A 270 -2.94 -6.12 -20.58
C GLY A 270 -1.77 -6.85 -19.91
N VAL A 271 -1.48 -6.53 -18.63
CA VAL A 271 -0.41 -7.17 -17.87
C VAL A 271 -0.99 -8.08 -16.78
N LYS A 272 -0.16 -9.01 -16.29
CA LYS A 272 -0.52 -9.88 -15.17
C LYS A 272 0.05 -9.41 -13.85
N ASP A 273 1.29 -8.95 -13.86
CA ASP A 273 2.03 -8.47 -12.70
C ASP A 273 2.36 -6.99 -12.91
N SER A 274 2.35 -6.16 -11.85
CA SER A 274 2.57 -4.72 -11.95
C SER A 274 4.03 -4.39 -12.27
N GLY A 275 4.96 -5.23 -11.81
CA GLY A 275 6.41 -5.08 -12.00
C GLY A 275 7.17 -6.37 -11.68
N SER A 276 8.50 -6.27 -11.60
CA SER A 276 9.39 -7.40 -11.34
C SER A 276 10.52 -7.05 -10.34
N TYR A 277 10.30 -6.05 -9.49
CA TYR A 277 11.35 -5.59 -8.54
C TYR A 277 11.71 -6.65 -7.50
N PHE A 278 10.73 -7.41 -7.02
CA PHE A 278 11.00 -8.50 -6.08
C PHE A 278 10.92 -9.86 -6.75
N PRO A 279 12.04 -10.59 -6.82
CA PRO A 279 12.05 -11.95 -7.38
C PRO A 279 11.07 -12.86 -6.65
N GLY A 280 10.02 -13.31 -7.36
CA GLY A 280 9.02 -14.24 -6.86
C GLY A 280 7.80 -13.63 -6.17
N ILE A 281 7.81 -12.33 -5.81
CA ILE A 281 6.66 -11.64 -5.22
C ILE A 281 5.89 -10.84 -6.28
N GLY A 282 6.58 -10.27 -7.27
CA GLY A 282 6.02 -9.41 -8.30
C GLY A 282 6.47 -7.97 -8.16
N GLY A 283 5.57 -7.04 -8.43
CA GLY A 283 5.80 -5.62 -8.27
C GLY A 283 5.64 -5.12 -6.83
N ILE A 284 6.07 -3.89 -6.59
CA ILE A 284 5.80 -3.16 -5.34
C ILE A 284 4.30 -2.93 -5.19
N LEU A 285 3.62 -2.60 -6.28
CA LEU A 285 2.19 -2.32 -6.25
C LEU A 285 1.38 -3.57 -5.90
N ASP A 286 1.82 -4.76 -6.38
CA ASP A 286 1.25 -6.07 -5.99
C ASP A 286 1.41 -6.34 -4.47
N LEU A 287 2.44 -5.77 -3.83
CA LEU A 287 2.65 -5.88 -2.39
C LEU A 287 1.78 -4.91 -1.59
N LEU A 288 1.53 -3.73 -2.18
CA LEU A 288 0.82 -2.61 -1.53
C LEU A 288 -0.69 -2.62 -1.76
N ASP A 289 -1.22 -3.36 -2.71
CA ASP A 289 -2.61 -3.35 -3.17
C ASP A 289 -3.65 -3.34 -2.04
N SER A 290 -3.57 -4.32 -1.15
CA SER A 290 -4.43 -4.45 0.03
C SER A 290 -4.10 -3.39 1.10
N LEU A 291 -2.82 -3.01 1.24
CA LEU A 291 -2.37 -2.05 2.24
C LEU A 291 -2.85 -0.63 1.94
N LEU A 292 -2.88 -0.23 0.67
CA LEU A 292 -3.35 1.09 0.24
C LEU A 292 -4.81 1.34 0.63
N PHE A 293 -5.66 0.30 0.59
CA PHE A 293 -7.05 0.41 1.04
C PHE A 293 -7.19 0.35 2.55
N ASN A 294 -6.38 -0.45 3.21
CA ASN A 294 -6.46 -0.67 4.64
C ASN A 294 -5.91 0.50 5.47
N ALA A 295 -4.86 1.17 5.01
CA ALA A 295 -4.23 2.27 5.75
C ALA A 295 -5.19 3.43 6.06
N PRO A 296 -5.96 3.99 5.10
CA PRO A 296 -6.93 5.04 5.42
C PRO A 296 -8.05 4.56 6.35
N LEU A 297 -8.55 3.34 6.20
CA LEU A 297 -9.60 2.79 7.06
C LEU A 297 -9.11 2.61 8.49
N MET A 298 -7.89 2.11 8.66
CA MET A 298 -7.25 2.00 9.97
C MET A 298 -7.08 3.38 10.62
N TYR A 299 -6.61 4.38 9.87
CA TYR A 299 -6.47 5.74 10.37
C TYR A 299 -7.81 6.38 10.78
N LEU A 300 -8.85 6.22 9.95
CA LEU A 300 -10.18 6.73 10.26
C LEU A 300 -10.77 6.07 11.51
N TYR A 301 -10.59 4.77 11.65
CA TYR A 301 -11.03 4.05 12.84
C TYR A 301 -10.27 4.51 14.09
N LEU A 302 -8.97 4.68 13.99
CA LEU A 302 -8.13 5.21 15.06
C LEU A 302 -8.61 6.59 15.50
N ARG A 303 -8.81 7.48 14.53
CA ARG A 303 -9.17 8.89 14.78
C ARG A 303 -10.57 9.07 15.36
N HIS A 304 -11.57 8.30 14.92
CA HIS A 304 -12.97 8.55 15.25
C HIS A 304 -13.58 7.56 16.25
N ILE A 305 -12.88 6.49 16.59
CA ILE A 305 -13.44 5.43 17.44
C ILE A 305 -12.53 5.08 18.61
N LEU A 306 -11.21 5.10 18.42
CA LEU A 306 -10.27 4.73 19.48
C LEU A 306 -9.78 5.92 20.31
N THR A 307 -9.86 7.15 19.76
CA THR A 307 -9.32 8.37 20.39
C THR A 307 -10.36 9.46 20.63
N ASP A 308 -11.65 9.17 20.41
CA ASP A 308 -12.78 10.01 20.81
C ASP A 308 -13.15 9.69 22.32
#